data_86f9bf86d138846432ade0873e5dfc6c
#
_entry.id   86f9bf86d138846432ade0873e5dfc6c
#
_cell.length_a   1.000
_cell.length_b   1.000
_cell.length_c   1.000
_cell.angle_alpha   90.00
_cell.angle_beta   90.00
_cell.angle_gamma   90.00
#
_symmetry.space_group_name_H-M   'P 1'
#
loop_
_entity.id
_entity.type
_entity.pdbx_description
1 polymer ?
#
loop_
_entity_poly.entity_id
_entity_poly.type
_entity_poly.pdbx_seq_one_letter_code
_entity_poly.pdbx_strand_id
1 'polypeptide(L)'
;QTDGFLFMWVINAKYKMALGLLKAWGYEFVDELTWVKQTVNHRVAKSHGFYLQHSKETCFVGRKGKLPPGCRGNIGSDVIWSLRRGQSQKPEEQYTLMEELVPNGSYLEIFGRRNNLRNGWVTVGNEL
;
A
#
# COMPACT_ATOMS: atom_id res chain seq x y z
N GLN A 1 2.20 17.36 -3.54
CA GLN A 1 2.77 16.59 -4.65
C GLN A 1 2.13 17.02 -5.97
N THR A 2 2.95 17.35 -6.97
CA THR A 2 2.44 17.73 -8.30
C THR A 2 2.41 16.54 -9.25
N ASP A 3 3.40 15.66 -9.17
CA ASP A 3 3.51 14.47 -9.99
C ASP A 3 3.89 13.29 -9.11
N GLY A 4 3.29 12.13 -9.36
CA GLY A 4 3.67 10.94 -8.65
C GLY A 4 2.53 9.99 -8.34
N PHE A 5 2.80 9.03 -7.47
CA PHE A 5 1.85 8.03 -7.04
C PHE A 5 1.51 8.19 -5.57
N LEU A 6 0.30 7.80 -5.22
CA LEU A 6 -0.16 7.65 -3.85
C LEU A 6 -0.64 6.22 -3.66
N PHE A 7 -0.14 5.57 -2.62
CA PHE A 7 -0.56 4.23 -2.23
C PHE A 7 -1.33 4.34 -0.92
N MET A 8 -2.58 3.89 -0.93
CA MET A 8 -3.47 4.05 0.22
C MET A 8 -4.03 2.70 0.63
N TRP A 9 -3.67 2.24 1.83
CA TRP A 9 -4.28 1.05 2.40
C TRP A 9 -5.71 1.35 2.82
N VAL A 10 -6.65 0.47 2.43
CA VAL A 10 -8.08 0.70 2.61
C VAL A 10 -8.75 -0.56 3.13
N ILE A 11 -9.55 -0.43 4.18
CA ILE A 11 -10.46 -1.50 4.58
C ILE A 11 -11.70 -1.46 3.70
N ASN A 12 -12.28 -2.62 3.41
CA ASN A 12 -13.38 -2.72 2.46
C ASN A 12 -14.60 -1.85 2.82
N ALA A 13 -14.89 -1.65 4.10
CA ALA A 13 -15.98 -0.78 4.54
C ALA A 13 -15.78 0.70 4.18
N LYS A 14 -14.56 1.10 3.82
CA LYS A 14 -14.18 2.48 3.51
C LYS A 14 -13.82 2.70 2.04
N TYR A 15 -14.10 1.75 1.16
CA TYR A 15 -13.72 1.85 -0.26
C TYR A 15 -14.30 3.11 -0.92
N LYS A 16 -15.58 3.38 -0.73
CA LYS A 16 -16.21 4.57 -1.31
C LYS A 16 -15.56 5.87 -0.82
N MET A 17 -15.31 5.95 0.48
CA MET A 17 -14.65 7.11 1.08
C MET A 17 -13.25 7.29 0.51
N ALA A 18 -12.49 6.21 0.40
CA ALA A 18 -11.12 6.25 -0.10
C ALA A 18 -11.05 6.71 -1.56
N LEU A 19 -11.95 6.22 -2.41
CA LEU A 19 -12.03 6.67 -3.80
C LEU A 19 -12.36 8.16 -3.88
N GLY A 20 -13.27 8.64 -3.05
CA GLY A 20 -13.60 10.06 -2.96
C GLY A 20 -12.43 10.91 -2.50
N LEU A 21 -11.64 10.44 -1.53
CA LEU A 21 -10.46 11.14 -1.06
C LEU A 21 -9.39 11.25 -2.14
N LEU A 22 -9.13 10.15 -2.88
CA LEU A 22 -8.17 10.19 -3.98
C LEU A 22 -8.55 11.27 -4.98
N LYS A 23 -9.82 11.30 -5.38
CA LYS A 23 -10.33 12.30 -6.32
C LYS A 23 -10.22 13.71 -5.75
N ALA A 24 -10.61 13.91 -4.51
CA ALA A 24 -10.55 15.21 -3.84
C ALA A 24 -9.12 15.74 -3.75
N TRP A 25 -8.14 14.86 -3.61
CA TRP A 25 -6.72 15.22 -3.54
C TRP A 25 -6.06 15.34 -4.91
N GLY A 26 -6.83 15.16 -5.99
CA GLY A 26 -6.35 15.32 -7.35
C GLY A 26 -5.68 14.09 -7.95
N TYR A 27 -5.89 12.91 -7.38
CA TYR A 27 -5.35 11.65 -7.90
C TYR A 27 -6.41 10.91 -8.71
N GLU A 28 -5.96 10.25 -9.77
CA GLU A 28 -6.75 9.31 -10.53
C GLU A 28 -6.49 7.90 -10.01
N PHE A 29 -7.54 7.14 -9.71
CA PHE A 29 -7.39 5.74 -9.34
C PHE A 29 -6.94 4.97 -10.58
N VAL A 30 -5.79 4.30 -10.51
CA VAL A 30 -5.22 3.61 -11.67
C VAL A 30 -4.98 2.12 -11.43
N ASP A 31 -4.87 1.68 -10.19
CA ASP A 31 -4.61 0.27 -9.90
C ASP A 31 -4.87 -0.05 -8.44
N GLU A 32 -4.77 -1.31 -8.09
CA GLU A 32 -4.82 -1.75 -6.70
C GLU A 32 -3.87 -2.90 -6.46
N LEU A 33 -3.42 -3.01 -5.21
CA LEU A 33 -2.54 -4.06 -4.74
C LEU A 33 -3.25 -4.81 -3.62
N THR A 34 -3.19 -6.13 -3.64
CA THR A 34 -3.83 -6.97 -2.62
C THR A 34 -2.76 -7.77 -1.88
N TRP A 35 -2.76 -7.64 -0.58
CA TRP A 35 -1.94 -8.46 0.29
C TRP A 35 -2.79 -9.58 0.87
N VAL A 36 -2.51 -10.82 0.46
CA VAL A 36 -3.13 -11.99 1.05
C VAL A 36 -2.29 -12.38 2.27
N LYS A 37 -2.88 -12.26 3.45
CA LYS A 37 -2.17 -12.49 4.71
C LYS A 37 -2.05 -13.98 4.97
N GLN A 38 -0.84 -14.41 5.32
CA GLN A 38 -0.57 -15.81 5.65
C GLN A 38 -0.20 -15.95 7.13
N THR A 39 -0.53 -17.08 7.71
CA THR A 39 -0.04 -17.49 9.02
C THR A 39 1.35 -18.09 8.91
N VAL A 40 2.01 -18.34 10.05
CA VAL A 40 3.34 -18.97 10.08
C VAL A 40 3.35 -20.35 9.41
N ASN A 41 2.20 -21.02 9.32
CA ASN A 41 2.08 -22.31 8.63
C ASN A 41 1.72 -22.16 7.16
N HIS A 42 1.89 -20.97 6.58
CA HIS A 42 1.59 -20.63 5.19
C HIS A 42 0.13 -20.87 4.80
N ARG A 43 -0.77 -20.85 5.76
CA ARG A 43 -2.22 -20.86 5.53
C ARG A 43 -2.74 -19.43 5.46
N VAL A 44 -3.86 -19.24 4.77
CA VAL A 44 -4.51 -17.94 4.71
C VAL A 44 -4.98 -17.54 6.11
N ALA A 45 -4.53 -16.37 6.58
CA ALA A 45 -4.96 -15.83 7.86
C ALA A 45 -6.40 -15.34 7.77
N LYS A 46 -7.15 -15.48 8.85
CA LYS A 46 -8.57 -15.09 8.89
C LYS A 46 -8.79 -14.08 10.00
N SER A 47 -9.54 -13.03 9.70
CA SER A 47 -9.96 -12.06 10.69
C SER A 47 -11.45 -11.82 10.59
N HIS A 48 -12.02 -11.20 11.63
CA HIS A 48 -13.47 -11.00 11.74
C HIS A 48 -13.98 -10.04 10.67
N GLY A 49 -15.17 -10.34 10.16
CA GLY A 49 -15.94 -9.45 9.29
C GLY A 49 -17.43 -9.66 9.53
N PHE A 50 -18.26 -8.67 9.16
CA PHE A 50 -19.70 -8.76 9.38
C PHE A 50 -20.36 -9.87 8.55
N TYR A 51 -19.89 -10.05 7.31
CA TYR A 51 -20.47 -11.02 6.39
C TYR A 51 -19.49 -12.12 6.02
N LEU A 52 -18.26 -11.75 5.74
CA LEU A 52 -17.22 -12.70 5.36
C LEU A 52 -16.00 -12.50 6.27
N GLN A 53 -15.25 -13.57 6.46
CA GLN A 53 -13.94 -13.47 7.10
C GLN A 53 -12.97 -12.74 6.17
N HIS A 54 -12.15 -11.86 6.71
CA HIS A 54 -11.21 -11.08 5.92
C HIS A 54 -9.82 -11.71 5.97
N SER A 55 -9.26 -11.96 4.81
CA SER A 55 -7.95 -12.60 4.66
C SER A 55 -6.98 -11.75 3.85
N LYS A 56 -7.41 -10.60 3.42
CA LYS A 56 -6.61 -9.71 2.59
C LYS A 56 -6.74 -8.27 3.04
N GLU A 57 -5.73 -7.47 2.67
CA GLU A 57 -5.82 -6.02 2.72
C GLU A 57 -5.57 -5.46 1.33
N THR A 58 -6.23 -4.37 1.01
CA THR A 58 -6.16 -3.73 -0.31
C THR A 58 -5.48 -2.38 -0.19
N CYS A 59 -4.60 -2.09 -1.14
CA CYS A 59 -3.92 -0.81 -1.27
C CYS A 59 -4.32 -0.20 -2.61
N PHE A 60 -4.98 0.96 -2.58
CA PHE A 60 -5.32 1.68 -3.80
C PHE A 60 -4.11 2.43 -4.32
N VAL A 61 -3.95 2.45 -5.65
CA VAL A 61 -2.88 3.19 -6.32
C VAL A 61 -3.50 4.35 -7.08
N GLY A 62 -3.14 5.56 -6.70
CA GLY A 62 -3.53 6.78 -7.39
C GLY A 62 -2.33 7.41 -8.10
N ARG A 63 -2.58 8.08 -9.22
CA ARG A 63 -1.57 8.82 -9.97
C ARG A 63 -1.99 10.27 -10.13
N LYS A 64 -1.00 11.15 -10.07
CA LYS A 64 -1.20 12.59 -10.25
C LYS A 64 -0.11 13.16 -11.15
N GLY A 65 -0.51 14.00 -12.10
CA GLY A 65 0.42 14.69 -12.97
C GLY A 65 1.16 13.77 -13.94
N LYS A 66 2.40 14.11 -14.21
CA LYS A 66 3.26 13.36 -15.12
C LYS A 66 3.86 12.14 -14.43
N LEU A 67 4.15 11.11 -15.22
CA LEU A 67 4.87 9.95 -14.68
C LEU A 67 6.27 10.37 -14.21
N PRO A 68 6.70 9.93 -13.03
CA PRO A 68 8.07 10.19 -12.56
C PRO A 68 9.11 9.62 -13.53
N PRO A 69 10.31 10.26 -13.63
CA PRO A 69 11.38 9.74 -14.47
C PRO A 69 11.72 8.30 -14.10
N GLY A 70 11.94 7.46 -15.12
CA GLY A 70 12.29 6.06 -14.92
C GLY A 70 11.15 5.16 -14.50
N CYS A 71 9.96 5.69 -14.34
CA CYS A 71 8.78 4.89 -14.00
C CYS A 71 8.47 3.89 -15.10
N ARG A 72 8.22 2.65 -14.71
CA ARG A 72 7.86 1.56 -15.63
C ARG A 72 6.63 0.84 -15.12
N GLY A 73 5.70 0.52 -16.02
CA GLY A 73 4.58 -0.35 -15.68
C GLY A 73 4.94 -1.83 -15.80
N ASN A 74 4.00 -2.67 -15.42
CA ASN A 74 4.09 -4.12 -15.55
C ASN A 74 5.31 -4.73 -14.80
N ILE A 75 5.60 -4.18 -13.63
CA ILE A 75 6.81 -4.53 -12.87
C ILE A 75 6.66 -5.73 -11.96
N GLY A 76 5.44 -6.13 -11.64
CA GLY A 76 5.20 -7.22 -10.74
C GLY A 76 3.74 -7.54 -10.61
N SER A 77 3.41 -8.44 -9.70
CA SER A 77 2.03 -8.85 -9.47
C SER A 77 1.30 -7.85 -8.56
N ASP A 78 0.01 -7.69 -8.79
CA ASP A 78 -0.87 -6.95 -7.90
C ASP A 78 -1.29 -7.76 -6.67
N VAL A 79 -0.76 -8.96 -6.49
CA VAL A 79 -1.02 -9.81 -5.32
C VAL A 79 0.28 -10.09 -4.59
N ILE A 80 0.29 -9.79 -3.29
CA ILE A 80 1.38 -10.15 -2.39
C ILE A 80 0.90 -11.29 -1.48
N TRP A 81 1.65 -12.37 -1.46
CA TRP A 81 1.48 -13.46 -0.49
C TRP A 81 2.58 -13.32 0.54
N SER A 82 2.23 -12.90 1.74
CA SER A 82 3.23 -12.64 2.77
C SER A 82 2.68 -12.91 4.15
N LEU A 83 3.57 -13.29 5.07
CA LEU A 83 3.21 -13.57 6.45
C LEU A 83 2.66 -12.32 7.12
N ARG A 84 1.62 -12.52 7.92
CA ARG A 84 1.15 -11.49 8.84
C ARG A 84 2.22 -11.27 9.90
N ARG A 85 2.64 -10.02 10.03
CA ARG A 85 3.65 -9.63 11.00
C ARG A 85 2.99 -8.97 12.22
N GLY A 86 3.65 -8.07 12.90
CA GLY A 86 3.09 -7.34 14.02
C GLY A 86 1.79 -6.61 13.68
N GLN A 87 1.06 -6.16 14.68
CA GLN A 87 -0.22 -5.49 14.49
C GLN A 87 -0.09 -4.30 13.53
N SER A 88 -0.94 -4.26 12.52
CA SER A 88 -0.94 -3.24 11.47
C SER A 88 0.37 -3.11 10.71
N GLN A 89 1.30 -4.05 10.85
CA GLN A 89 2.56 -4.03 10.15
C GLN A 89 2.38 -4.56 8.73
N LYS A 90 2.70 -3.72 7.74
CA LYS A 90 2.58 -4.07 6.32
C LYS A 90 3.77 -4.92 5.88
N PRO A 91 3.63 -5.72 4.80
CA PRO A 91 4.73 -6.54 4.30
C PRO A 91 5.81 -5.68 3.65
N GLU A 92 7.05 -6.17 3.68
CA GLU A 92 8.18 -5.47 3.04
C GLU A 92 8.02 -5.42 1.52
N GLU A 93 7.36 -6.41 0.94
CA GLU A 93 7.19 -6.51 -0.52
C GLU A 93 6.49 -5.30 -1.12
N GLN A 94 5.61 -4.62 -0.37
CA GLN A 94 4.96 -3.40 -0.88
C GLN A 94 5.98 -2.31 -1.17
N TYR A 95 6.97 -2.13 -0.28
CA TYR A 95 7.99 -1.09 -0.46
C TYR A 95 8.85 -1.40 -1.69
N THR A 96 9.21 -2.66 -1.87
CA THR A 96 9.98 -3.10 -3.02
C THR A 96 9.22 -2.81 -4.33
N LEU A 97 7.92 -3.11 -4.39
CA LEU A 97 7.11 -2.81 -5.57
C LEU A 97 7.05 -1.31 -5.85
N MET A 98 6.88 -0.49 -4.82
CA MET A 98 6.83 0.96 -4.97
C MET A 98 8.17 1.50 -5.49
N GLU A 99 9.28 0.97 -4.96
CA GLU A 99 10.63 1.37 -5.39
C GLU A 99 10.93 0.93 -6.82
N GLU A 100 10.40 -0.22 -7.23
CA GLU A 100 10.54 -0.67 -8.62
C GLU A 100 9.69 0.15 -9.59
N LEU A 101 8.49 0.54 -9.18
CA LEU A 101 7.63 1.39 -9.99
C LEU A 101 8.24 2.78 -10.19
N VAL A 102 8.80 3.34 -9.14
CA VAL A 102 9.43 4.68 -9.17
C VAL A 102 10.87 4.56 -8.67
N PRO A 103 11.81 4.15 -9.55
CA PRO A 103 13.21 4.04 -9.14
C PRO A 103 13.80 5.40 -8.77
N ASN A 104 14.62 5.43 -7.73
CA ASN A 104 15.31 6.64 -7.28
C ASN A 104 14.38 7.81 -6.97
N GLY A 105 13.17 7.49 -6.52
CA GLY A 105 12.18 8.50 -6.17
C GLY A 105 12.39 9.06 -4.77
N SER A 106 11.53 10.01 -4.43
CA SER A 106 11.40 10.48 -3.04
C SER A 106 10.22 9.75 -2.42
N TYR A 107 10.47 9.03 -1.33
CA TYR A 107 9.48 8.17 -0.71
C TYR A 107 9.09 8.71 0.66
N LEU A 108 7.79 8.82 0.88
CA LEU A 108 7.22 9.30 2.13
C LEU A 108 6.13 8.34 2.60
N GLU A 109 6.22 7.91 3.84
CA GLU A 109 5.15 7.15 4.51
C GLU A 109 4.53 7.99 5.60
N ILE A 110 3.21 8.15 5.55
CA ILE A 110 2.43 8.88 6.54
C ILE A 110 1.72 7.86 7.43
N PHE A 111 1.64 8.16 8.73
CA PHE A 111 1.13 7.25 9.76
C PHE A 111 1.98 5.99 9.90
N GLY A 112 3.27 6.15 9.65
CA GLY A 112 4.20 5.05 9.77
C GLY A 112 4.47 4.65 11.22
N ARG A 113 4.99 3.44 11.38
CA ARG A 113 5.36 2.87 12.68
C ARG A 113 6.83 2.50 12.67
N ARG A 114 7.42 2.37 13.87
CA ARG A 114 8.84 2.00 14.00
C ARG A 114 9.17 0.68 13.31
N ASN A 115 8.24 -0.25 13.31
CA ASN A 115 8.46 -1.58 12.73
C ASN A 115 8.48 -1.59 11.20
N ASN A 116 8.21 -0.45 10.55
CA ASN A 116 8.28 -0.33 9.09
C ASN A 116 9.26 0.75 8.62
N LEU A 117 10.17 1.19 9.48
CA LEU A 117 11.22 2.12 9.07
C LEU A 117 12.09 1.47 7.99
N ARG A 118 12.45 2.24 6.96
CA ARG A 118 13.19 1.74 5.81
C ARG A 118 14.16 2.79 5.30
N ASN A 119 15.37 2.36 4.93
CA ASN A 119 16.37 3.25 4.35
C ASN A 119 15.84 3.87 3.05
N GLY A 120 16.06 5.17 2.88
CA GLY A 120 15.60 5.91 1.71
C GLY A 120 14.17 6.42 1.82
N TRP A 121 13.47 6.10 2.88
CA TRP A 121 12.10 6.55 3.15
C TRP A 121 12.06 7.54 4.30
N VAL A 122 11.28 8.61 4.10
CA VAL A 122 10.91 9.51 5.19
C VAL A 122 9.61 8.99 5.79
N THR A 123 9.62 8.70 7.07
CA THR A 123 8.45 8.16 7.76
C THR A 123 7.97 9.15 8.81
N VAL A 124 6.70 9.49 8.78
CA VAL A 124 6.06 10.37 9.76
C VAL A 124 4.89 9.66 10.42
N GLY A 125 4.72 9.89 11.72
CA GLY A 125 3.65 9.29 12.49
C GLY A 125 3.81 9.61 13.96
N ASN A 126 2.72 9.52 14.71
CA ASN A 126 2.74 9.84 16.13
C ASN A 126 3.19 8.68 17.03
N GLU A 127 3.53 7.53 16.44
CA GLU A 127 3.99 6.34 17.16
C GLU A 127 5.47 6.03 16.92
N LEU A 128 6.19 6.96 16.34
CA LEU A 128 7.64 6.79 16.10
C LEU A 128 8.46 7.02 17.35
#